data_7bf7d592761d330daf7eead0539346d6
#
_entry.id   7bf7d592761d330daf7eead0539346d6
#
_cell.length_a   1.000
_cell.length_b   1.000
_cell.length_c   1.000
_cell.angle_alpha   90.00
_cell.angle_beta   90.00
_cell.angle_gamma   90.00
#
_symmetry.space_group_name_H-M   'P 1'
#
loop_
_entity.id
_entity.type
_entity.pdbx_description
1 polymer ?
#
loop_
_entity_poly.entity_id
_entity_poly.type
_entity_poly.pdbx_seq_one_letter_code
_entity_poly.pdbx_strand_id
1 'polypeptide(L)'
;MTNIMLEGGKEIDLLAVNPISGEKYHIEVRVTIEKGFRIRMVDTQTKSGRKHRRGIDTLNEIKFKPVEDAVKEIFGSSEYKKVLVVWDVEDSGVIEQAKSDYDIEVWKMADLMNQLMQEVKTKAYRNDVLRTIQLISKKANFVSSGTR
;
A
#
# COMPACT_ATOMS: atom_id res chain seq x y z
N MET A 1 -6.76 9.74 -8.20
CA MET A 1 -7.84 10.16 -7.26
C MET A 1 -7.59 9.48 -5.92
N THR A 2 -7.73 10.20 -4.81
CA THR A 2 -7.43 9.73 -3.46
C THR A 2 -8.63 9.94 -2.53
N ASN A 3 -8.80 9.06 -1.55
CA ASN A 3 -9.82 9.15 -0.49
C ASN A 3 -11.23 9.38 -1.06
N ILE A 4 -11.67 8.47 -1.94
CA ILE A 4 -12.97 8.56 -2.59
C ILE A 4 -14.01 7.96 -1.67
N MET A 5 -14.89 8.81 -1.14
CA MET A 5 -16.01 8.36 -0.30
C MET A 5 -17.18 7.92 -1.18
N LEU A 6 -17.68 6.72 -0.94
CA LEU A 6 -18.84 6.14 -1.59
C LEU A 6 -20.05 6.18 -0.68
N GLU A 7 -21.23 5.97 -1.27
CA GLU A 7 -22.47 5.77 -0.51
C GLU A 7 -22.32 4.61 0.48
N GLY A 8 -22.91 4.74 1.67
CA GLY A 8 -22.80 3.75 2.74
C GLY A 8 -21.50 3.79 3.54
N GLY A 9 -20.69 4.87 3.41
CA GLY A 9 -19.49 5.11 4.21
C GLY A 9 -18.29 4.24 3.83
N LYS A 10 -18.30 3.66 2.63
CA LYS A 10 -17.15 2.95 2.07
C LYS A 10 -16.16 3.94 1.48
N GLU A 11 -14.88 3.62 1.54
CA GLU A 11 -13.81 4.48 1.05
C GLU A 11 -12.89 3.68 0.13
N ILE A 12 -12.43 4.33 -0.95
CA ILE A 12 -11.33 3.87 -1.79
C ILE A 12 -10.13 4.77 -1.49
N ASP A 13 -9.04 4.18 -1.03
CA ASP A 13 -7.86 4.96 -0.63
C ASP A 13 -7.23 5.66 -1.84
N LEU A 14 -6.99 4.94 -2.97
CA LEU A 14 -6.36 5.53 -4.15
C LEU A 14 -6.74 4.79 -5.44
N LEU A 15 -7.14 5.53 -6.47
CA LEU A 15 -7.19 5.08 -7.85
C LEU A 15 -6.12 5.79 -8.68
N ALA A 16 -5.31 5.02 -9.41
CA ALA A 16 -4.23 5.52 -10.24
C ALA A 16 -4.28 4.95 -11.65
N VAL A 17 -3.77 5.72 -12.62
CA VAL A 17 -3.54 5.28 -13.99
C VAL A 17 -2.09 5.59 -14.35
N ASN A 18 -1.36 4.61 -14.85
CA ASN A 18 -0.04 4.84 -15.40
C ASN A 18 -0.18 5.60 -16.72
N PRO A 19 0.35 6.82 -16.85
CA PRO A 19 0.13 7.65 -18.04
C PRO A 19 0.85 7.11 -19.29
N ILE A 20 1.80 6.20 -19.12
CA ILE A 20 2.59 5.62 -20.22
C ILE A 20 1.95 4.31 -20.71
N SER A 21 1.67 3.37 -19.78
CA SER A 21 1.12 2.06 -20.13
C SER A 21 -0.41 2.02 -20.20
N GLY A 22 -1.10 3.00 -19.59
CA GLY A 22 -2.56 2.99 -19.44
C GLY A 22 -3.05 2.03 -18.36
N GLU A 23 -2.16 1.33 -17.66
CA GLU A 23 -2.54 0.42 -16.58
C GLU A 23 -3.27 1.15 -15.45
N LYS A 24 -4.34 0.54 -14.97
CA LYS A 24 -5.22 1.06 -13.93
C LYS A 24 -4.96 0.32 -12.63
N TYR A 25 -4.95 1.04 -11.51
CA TYR A 25 -4.63 0.50 -10.19
C TYR A 25 -5.68 0.94 -9.18
N HIS A 26 -6.28 -0.02 -8.48
CA HIS A 26 -7.00 0.19 -7.23
C HIS A 26 -6.05 -0.15 -6.08
N ILE A 27 -5.66 0.86 -5.31
CA ILE A 27 -4.64 0.74 -4.27
C ILE A 27 -5.29 1.01 -2.92
N GLU A 28 -5.21 0.04 -2.04
CA GLU A 28 -5.62 0.15 -0.64
C GLU A 28 -4.40 0.18 0.26
N VAL A 29 -4.40 1.03 1.28
CA VAL A 29 -3.25 1.26 2.15
C VAL A 29 -3.55 0.76 3.56
N ARG A 30 -2.72 -0.17 4.06
CA ARG A 30 -2.79 -0.68 5.43
C ARG A 30 -1.45 -0.54 6.12
N VAL A 31 -1.06 0.72 6.34
CA VAL A 31 0.19 1.08 6.99
C VAL A 31 -0.09 1.59 8.39
N THR A 32 0.68 1.12 9.36
CA THR A 32 0.66 1.62 10.73
C THR A 32 2.07 1.65 11.31
N ILE A 33 2.33 2.60 12.19
CA ILE A 33 3.58 2.70 12.95
C ILE A 33 3.60 1.80 14.19
N GLU A 34 2.53 1.05 14.44
CA GLU A 34 2.45 0.13 15.57
C GLU A 34 3.53 -0.95 15.45
N LYS A 35 4.36 -1.07 16.48
CA LYS A 35 5.46 -2.05 16.50
C LYS A 35 4.92 -3.48 16.37
N GLY A 36 5.50 -4.23 15.42
CA GLY A 36 5.12 -5.63 15.18
C GLY A 36 3.82 -5.83 14.41
N PHE A 37 3.26 -4.76 13.83
CA PHE A 37 2.13 -4.90 12.93
C PHE A 37 2.59 -5.51 11.60
N ARG A 38 2.07 -6.70 11.29
CA ARG A 38 2.30 -7.41 10.02
C ARG A 38 1.00 -7.98 9.49
N ILE A 39 0.86 -7.98 8.17
CA ILE A 39 -0.23 -8.67 7.50
C ILE A 39 0.06 -10.17 7.51
N ARG A 40 -0.98 -10.98 7.65
CA ARG A 40 -0.94 -12.44 7.83
C ARG A 40 -1.85 -13.13 6.83
N MET A 41 -1.70 -14.44 6.72
CA MET A 41 -2.63 -15.26 5.94
C MET A 41 -4.04 -15.22 6.51
N VAL A 42 -4.15 -15.34 7.84
CA VAL A 42 -5.43 -15.37 8.56
C VAL A 42 -5.47 -14.38 9.71
N ASP A 43 -6.67 -14.02 10.12
CA ASP A 43 -6.88 -13.20 11.31
C ASP A 43 -6.40 -13.90 12.56
N THR A 44 -5.89 -13.12 13.49
CA THR A 44 -5.52 -13.61 14.83
C THR A 44 -6.43 -13.03 15.90
N GLN A 45 -6.50 -13.72 17.03
CA GLN A 45 -7.21 -13.23 18.21
C GLN A 45 -6.24 -12.85 19.32
N THR A 46 -6.56 -11.77 20.04
CA THR A 46 -5.88 -11.45 21.29
C THR A 46 -6.25 -12.46 22.38
N LYS A 47 -5.48 -12.50 23.47
CA LYS A 47 -5.85 -13.26 24.69
C LYS A 47 -7.22 -12.88 25.26
N SER A 48 -7.70 -11.68 24.98
CA SER A 48 -9.04 -11.18 25.37
C SER A 48 -10.14 -11.51 24.35
N GLY A 49 -9.85 -12.30 23.31
CA GLY A 49 -10.82 -12.71 22.28
C GLY A 49 -11.08 -11.65 21.19
N ARG A 50 -10.46 -10.48 21.23
CA ARG A 50 -10.59 -9.45 20.20
C ARG A 50 -9.89 -9.91 18.91
N LYS A 51 -10.62 -9.90 17.78
CA LYS A 51 -10.03 -10.22 16.48
C LYS A 51 -9.12 -9.08 16.00
N HIS A 52 -7.90 -9.43 15.62
CA HIS A 52 -7.05 -8.57 14.82
C HIS A 52 -7.31 -8.87 13.34
N ARG A 53 -7.94 -7.93 12.64
CA ARG A 53 -8.21 -8.02 11.19
C ARG A 53 -6.94 -7.74 10.40
N ARG A 54 -6.07 -8.74 10.31
CA ARG A 54 -4.77 -8.69 9.62
C ARG A 54 -4.62 -9.78 8.57
N GLY A 55 -5.62 -10.64 8.42
CA GLY A 55 -5.66 -11.69 7.42
C GLY A 55 -5.92 -11.10 6.03
N ILE A 56 -5.26 -11.64 5.01
CA ILE A 56 -5.43 -11.18 3.63
C ILE A 56 -6.86 -11.42 3.13
N ASP A 57 -7.47 -12.53 3.53
CA ASP A 57 -8.88 -12.84 3.28
C ASP A 57 -9.82 -11.76 3.80
N THR A 58 -9.66 -11.40 5.08
CA THR A 58 -10.45 -10.34 5.71
C THR A 58 -10.23 -8.99 5.05
N LEU A 59 -8.98 -8.66 4.66
CA LEU A 59 -8.69 -7.40 3.97
C LEU A 59 -9.33 -7.35 2.59
N ASN A 60 -9.36 -8.46 1.85
CA ASN A 60 -10.11 -8.53 0.60
C ASN A 60 -11.61 -8.26 0.81
N GLU A 61 -12.22 -8.90 1.82
CA GLU A 61 -13.65 -8.75 2.14
C GLU A 61 -14.04 -7.34 2.58
N ILE A 62 -13.18 -6.64 3.31
CA ILE A 62 -13.52 -5.31 3.87
C ILE A 62 -13.02 -4.14 3.04
N LYS A 63 -12.00 -4.34 2.17
CA LYS A 63 -11.37 -3.25 1.41
C LYS A 63 -11.67 -3.34 -0.09
N PHE A 64 -11.48 -4.49 -0.72
CA PHE A 64 -11.59 -4.62 -2.17
C PHE A 64 -13.00 -4.96 -2.65
N LYS A 65 -13.59 -6.03 -2.13
CA LYS A 65 -14.93 -6.48 -2.56
C LYS A 65 -16.03 -5.42 -2.43
N PRO A 66 -16.13 -4.67 -1.30
CA PRO A 66 -17.24 -3.75 -1.13
C PRO A 66 -17.26 -2.57 -2.10
N VAL A 67 -16.14 -2.27 -2.74
CA VAL A 67 -15.99 -1.12 -3.64
C VAL A 67 -15.73 -1.52 -5.10
N GLU A 68 -15.70 -2.82 -5.39
CA GLU A 68 -15.31 -3.36 -6.70
C GLU A 68 -16.14 -2.80 -7.85
N ASP A 69 -17.46 -2.74 -7.68
CA ASP A 69 -18.35 -2.23 -8.74
C ASP A 69 -18.15 -0.73 -8.98
N ALA A 70 -17.97 0.05 -7.92
CA ALA A 70 -17.67 1.47 -8.05
C ALA A 70 -16.31 1.72 -8.73
N VAL A 71 -15.30 0.90 -8.44
CA VAL A 71 -13.99 0.98 -9.12
C VAL A 71 -14.12 0.69 -10.61
N LYS A 72 -14.88 -0.35 -10.99
CA LYS A 72 -15.15 -0.69 -12.40
C LYS A 72 -15.88 0.44 -13.11
N GLU A 73 -16.87 1.04 -12.47
CA GLU A 73 -17.62 2.18 -13.01
C GLU A 73 -16.71 3.39 -13.23
N ILE A 74 -15.91 3.77 -12.24
CA ILE A 74 -14.99 4.92 -12.33
C ILE A 74 -13.95 4.72 -13.43
N PHE A 75 -13.41 3.51 -13.57
CA PHE A 75 -12.45 3.21 -14.61
C PHE A 75 -13.07 2.97 -15.99
N GLY A 76 -14.40 2.73 -16.06
CA GLY A 76 -15.09 2.33 -17.28
C GLY A 76 -14.57 0.96 -17.82
N SER A 77 -14.05 0.11 -16.94
CA SER A 77 -13.41 -1.16 -17.31
C SER A 77 -13.32 -2.09 -16.10
N SER A 78 -13.44 -3.40 -16.34
CA SER A 78 -13.14 -4.43 -15.34
C SER A 78 -11.66 -4.77 -15.23
N GLU A 79 -10.83 -4.28 -16.17
CA GLU A 79 -9.39 -4.54 -16.17
C GLU A 79 -8.66 -3.50 -15.36
N TYR A 80 -8.25 -3.87 -14.17
CA TYR A 80 -7.39 -3.08 -13.29
C TYR A 80 -6.66 -4.00 -12.31
N LYS A 81 -5.52 -3.54 -11.80
CA LYS A 81 -4.73 -4.24 -10.79
C LYS A 81 -5.18 -3.83 -9.39
N LYS A 82 -5.39 -4.81 -8.52
CA LYS A 82 -5.60 -4.60 -7.09
C LYS A 82 -4.26 -4.60 -6.38
N VAL A 83 -3.99 -3.56 -5.61
CA VAL A 83 -2.73 -3.40 -4.87
C VAL A 83 -3.03 -3.13 -3.41
N LEU A 84 -2.39 -3.88 -2.51
CA LEU A 84 -2.40 -3.65 -1.07
C LEU A 84 -1.03 -3.14 -0.63
N VAL A 85 -0.97 -1.89 -0.19
CA VAL A 85 0.26 -1.31 0.38
C VAL A 85 0.29 -1.58 1.88
N VAL A 86 1.34 -2.23 2.36
CA VAL A 86 1.52 -2.63 3.75
C VAL A 86 2.87 -2.19 4.30
N TRP A 87 2.99 -2.09 5.63
CA TRP A 87 4.30 -1.88 6.23
C TRP A 87 5.18 -3.11 6.07
N ASP A 88 4.68 -4.28 6.49
CA ASP A 88 5.37 -5.56 6.41
C ASP A 88 4.37 -6.72 6.36
N VAL A 89 4.83 -7.90 5.96
CA VAL A 89 4.09 -9.16 5.97
C VAL A 89 4.75 -10.15 6.91
N GLU A 90 4.00 -11.14 7.39
CA GLU A 90 4.54 -12.17 8.30
C GLU A 90 5.61 -13.03 7.60
N ASP A 91 5.31 -13.46 6.37
CA ASP A 91 6.21 -14.21 5.50
C ASP A 91 5.83 -14.06 4.02
N SER A 92 6.58 -14.69 3.11
CA SER A 92 6.33 -14.65 1.66
C SER A 92 5.02 -15.33 1.25
N GLY A 93 4.56 -16.32 2.01
CA GLY A 93 3.31 -17.04 1.71
C GLY A 93 2.10 -16.12 1.71
N VAL A 94 2.12 -15.04 2.51
CA VAL A 94 1.07 -14.01 2.50
C VAL A 94 0.98 -13.32 1.15
N ILE A 95 2.12 -13.01 0.52
CA ILE A 95 2.18 -12.37 -0.80
C ILE A 95 1.68 -13.33 -1.88
N GLU A 96 2.11 -14.58 -1.81
CA GLU A 96 1.71 -15.64 -2.75
C GLU A 96 0.20 -15.89 -2.67
N GLN A 97 -0.36 -16.02 -1.45
CA GLN A 97 -1.79 -16.19 -1.24
C GLN A 97 -2.59 -14.97 -1.75
N ALA A 98 -2.15 -13.76 -1.46
CA ALA A 98 -2.81 -12.54 -1.94
C ALA A 98 -2.93 -12.55 -3.47
N LYS A 99 -1.88 -12.99 -4.15
CA LYS A 99 -1.85 -13.06 -5.62
C LYS A 99 -2.68 -14.21 -6.17
N SER A 100 -2.52 -15.43 -5.61
CA SER A 100 -3.20 -16.63 -6.11
C SER A 100 -4.71 -16.62 -5.88
N ASP A 101 -5.14 -16.21 -4.69
CA ASP A 101 -6.52 -16.40 -4.26
C ASP A 101 -7.41 -15.17 -4.55
N TYR A 102 -6.80 -13.97 -4.61
CA TYR A 102 -7.54 -12.70 -4.70
C TYR A 102 -7.08 -11.79 -5.84
N ASP A 103 -6.03 -12.16 -6.58
CA ASP A 103 -5.34 -11.32 -7.58
C ASP A 103 -4.94 -9.95 -7.03
N ILE A 104 -4.44 -9.93 -5.80
CA ILE A 104 -3.95 -8.74 -5.11
C ILE A 104 -2.42 -8.75 -5.11
N GLU A 105 -1.82 -7.69 -5.63
CA GLU A 105 -0.39 -7.42 -5.50
C GLU A 105 -0.12 -6.77 -4.14
N VAL A 106 0.86 -7.28 -3.39
CA VAL A 106 1.25 -6.70 -2.10
C VAL A 106 2.54 -5.92 -2.27
N TRP A 107 2.47 -4.60 -1.99
CA TRP A 107 3.63 -3.71 -2.03
C TRP A 107 4.04 -3.34 -0.61
N LYS A 108 5.32 -3.54 -0.28
CA LYS A 108 5.84 -3.13 1.03
C LYS A 108 6.23 -1.66 1.02
N MET A 109 5.79 -0.91 2.02
CA MET A 109 6.11 0.51 2.16
C MET A 109 7.61 0.76 2.19
N ALA A 110 8.39 -0.11 2.84
CA ALA A 110 9.84 0.01 2.89
C ALA A 110 10.48 -0.02 1.49
N ASP A 111 10.01 -0.91 0.61
CA ASP A 111 10.52 -1.03 -0.76
C ASP A 111 10.13 0.18 -1.60
N LEU A 112 8.88 0.65 -1.48
CA LEU A 112 8.42 1.88 -2.13
C LEU A 112 9.22 3.10 -1.69
N MET A 113 9.49 3.23 -0.39
CA MET A 113 10.31 4.32 0.14
C MET A 113 11.74 4.24 -0.36
N ASN A 114 12.34 3.04 -0.43
CA ASN A 114 13.68 2.86 -0.99
C ASN A 114 13.74 3.26 -2.46
N GLN A 115 12.77 2.85 -3.28
CA GLN A 115 12.68 3.26 -4.69
C GLN A 115 12.54 4.76 -4.82
N LEU A 116 11.61 5.38 -4.08
CA LEU A 116 11.43 6.83 -4.08
C LEU A 116 12.71 7.56 -3.67
N MET A 117 13.40 7.09 -2.63
CA MET A 117 14.66 7.68 -2.18
C MET A 117 15.77 7.57 -3.23
N GLN A 118 15.79 6.52 -4.04
CA GLN A 118 16.73 6.40 -5.16
C GLN A 118 16.41 7.42 -6.27
N GLU A 119 15.15 7.55 -6.63
CA GLU A 119 14.71 8.47 -7.68
C GLU A 119 14.93 9.93 -7.30
N VAL A 120 14.61 10.32 -6.05
CA VAL A 120 14.73 11.72 -5.61
C VAL A 120 16.17 12.21 -5.46
N LYS A 121 17.18 11.30 -5.41
CA LYS A 121 18.60 11.68 -5.33
C LYS A 121 19.10 12.44 -6.56
N THR A 122 18.54 12.16 -7.71
CA THR A 122 19.08 12.56 -9.01
C THR A 122 18.36 13.73 -9.67
N LYS A 123 17.19 14.14 -9.18
CA LYS A 123 16.35 15.16 -9.79
C LYS A 123 16.10 16.33 -8.85
N ALA A 124 15.98 17.55 -9.41
CA ALA A 124 15.51 18.71 -8.67
C ALA A 124 13.97 18.72 -8.66
N TYR A 125 13.36 18.71 -7.49
CA TYR A 125 11.91 18.75 -7.33
C TYR A 125 11.43 20.12 -6.88
N ARG A 126 10.35 20.61 -7.50
CA ARG A 126 9.61 21.79 -7.05
C ARG A 126 8.50 21.45 -6.04
N ASN A 127 8.11 20.16 -5.97
CA ASN A 127 7.11 19.68 -5.01
C ASN A 127 7.74 19.61 -3.62
N ASP A 128 7.13 20.27 -2.64
CA ASP A 128 7.66 20.40 -1.28
C ASP A 128 7.77 19.05 -0.55
N VAL A 129 6.85 18.12 -0.79
CA VAL A 129 6.88 16.77 -0.19
C VAL A 129 8.10 16.00 -0.69
N LEU A 130 8.31 15.96 -2.02
CA LEU A 130 9.46 15.28 -2.63
C LEU A 130 10.78 15.94 -2.21
N ARG A 131 10.80 17.25 -2.10
CA ARG A 131 11.96 18.00 -1.61
C ARG A 131 12.27 17.68 -0.14
N THR A 132 11.25 17.59 0.70
CA THR A 132 11.40 17.20 2.11
C THR A 132 11.96 15.79 2.23
N ILE A 133 11.43 14.83 1.47
CA ILE A 133 11.94 13.45 1.42
C ILE A 133 13.41 13.44 0.97
N GLN A 134 13.76 14.23 -0.05
CA GLN A 134 15.14 14.37 -0.53
C GLN A 134 16.08 14.90 0.56
N LEU A 135 15.66 15.90 1.34
CA LEU A 135 16.46 16.45 2.44
C LEU A 135 16.65 15.44 3.58
N ILE A 136 15.60 14.71 3.95
CA ILE A 136 15.67 13.65 4.97
C ILE A 136 16.63 12.55 4.52
N SER A 137 16.55 12.12 3.26
CA SER A 137 17.44 11.12 2.67
C SER A 137 18.91 11.53 2.73
N LYS A 138 19.21 12.79 2.40
CA LYS A 138 20.58 13.34 2.50
C LYS A 138 21.10 13.32 3.94
N LYS A 139 20.27 13.71 4.92
CA LYS A 139 20.65 13.71 6.33
C LYS A 139 20.93 12.29 6.86
N ALA A 140 20.12 11.31 6.49
CA ALA A 140 20.31 9.91 6.90
C ALA A 140 21.66 9.36 6.41
N ASN A 141 22.07 9.68 5.18
CA ASN A 141 23.37 9.28 4.63
C ASN A 141 24.56 9.99 5.33
N PHE A 142 24.37 11.21 5.84
CA PHE A 142 25.42 11.96 6.57
C PHE A 142 25.70 11.33 7.95
N VAL A 143 24.67 10.84 8.64
CA VAL A 143 24.79 10.20 9.96
C VAL A 143 25.48 8.83 9.84
N SER A 144 25.19 8.06 8.77
CA SER A 144 25.81 6.74 8.54
C SER A 144 27.26 6.80 8.09
N SER A 145 27.73 7.92 7.55
CA SER A 145 29.13 8.10 7.12
C SER A 145 30.03 8.72 8.18
N GLY A 146 29.46 9.18 9.29
CA GLY A 146 30.18 9.84 10.41
C GLY A 146 30.64 8.91 11.54
N THR A 147 30.37 7.59 11.45
CA THR A 147 30.81 6.61 12.45
C THR A 147 31.96 5.79 11.86
N ARG A 148 33.14 6.38 11.84
CA ARG A 148 34.43 5.68 11.71
C ARG A 148 35.35 6.13 12.83
#